data_86f8fe0de7319acd012a26e316a4a125
#
_entry.id   86f8fe0de7319acd012a26e316a4a125
#
_cell.length_a   1.000
_cell.length_b   1.000
_cell.length_c   1.000
_cell.angle_alpha   90.00
_cell.angle_beta   90.00
_cell.angle_gamma   90.00
#
_symmetry.space_group_name_H-M   'P 1'
#
loop_
_entity.id
_entity.type
_entity.pdbx_description
1 polymer ?
#
loop_
_entity_poly.entity_id
_entity_poly.type
_entity_poly.pdbx_seq_one_letter_code
_entity_poly.pdbx_strand_id
1 'polypeptide(L)'
;TDLAGAEAELAGVADRNRRLSDALASSGRTHEFVLFDCPPSLGLLTLNGLVAAREVIIPMQAHFLALQGVGKLLETVRLVASSINARLRVTGVVLCVHDTSSTHTQEVVADMEGFFDQQRDQDVPWRQARVMRPAIRRNIKLAECPSFGKTIFDYAPNAPGAVDYRALADNMLREWDAMLVRIGAASGAGPAEGERRPEIVTRVSTPTLPSETPPPAGVSV
;
A
#
# COMPACT_ATOMS: atom_id res chain seq x y z
N THR A 1 -1.67 -10.93 19.96
CA THR A 1 -3.04 -11.32 19.54
C THR A 1 -3.05 -11.37 18.05
N ASP A 2 -3.38 -12.51 17.50
CA ASP A 2 -3.33 -12.77 16.09
C ASP A 2 -4.49 -12.05 15.39
N LEU A 3 -4.22 -11.23 14.38
CA LEU A 3 -5.24 -10.58 13.57
C LEU A 3 -6.20 -11.61 12.91
N ALA A 4 -5.74 -12.84 12.68
CA ALA A 4 -6.58 -13.94 12.20
C ALA A 4 -7.73 -14.26 13.17
N GLY A 5 -7.50 -14.17 14.49
CA GLY A 5 -8.55 -14.31 15.50
C GLY A 5 -9.57 -13.17 15.50
N ALA A 6 -9.14 -11.97 15.16
CA ALA A 6 -10.01 -10.79 15.11
C ALA A 6 -11.14 -10.91 14.07
N GLU A 7 -10.92 -11.63 12.97
CA GLU A 7 -11.96 -11.84 11.95
C GLU A 7 -13.13 -12.67 12.48
N ALA A 8 -12.83 -13.70 13.27
CA ALA A 8 -13.86 -14.52 13.92
C ALA A 8 -14.60 -13.74 15.02
N GLU A 9 -13.88 -12.96 15.83
CA GLU A 9 -14.47 -12.13 16.89
C GLU A 9 -15.38 -11.05 16.32
N LEU A 10 -15.01 -10.44 15.22
CA LEU A 10 -15.78 -9.40 14.56
C LEU A 10 -17.00 -9.92 13.79
N ALA A 11 -17.06 -11.20 13.46
CA ALA A 11 -18.12 -11.76 12.62
C ALA A 11 -19.53 -11.50 13.16
N GLY A 12 -19.72 -11.51 14.50
CA GLY A 12 -20.98 -11.26 15.17
C GLY A 12 -21.24 -9.81 15.61
N VAL A 13 -20.32 -8.89 15.31
CA VAL A 13 -20.39 -7.50 15.79
C VAL A 13 -21.16 -6.63 14.81
N ALA A 14 -22.07 -5.78 15.31
CA ALA A 14 -22.67 -4.72 14.52
C ALA A 14 -21.58 -3.75 14.03
N ASP A 15 -21.76 -3.19 12.84
CA ASP A 15 -20.81 -2.26 12.19
C ASP A 15 -19.39 -2.80 12.04
N ARG A 16 -19.25 -4.14 11.99
CA ARG A 16 -17.99 -4.84 11.85
C ARG A 16 -17.09 -4.33 10.72
N ASN A 17 -17.67 -3.79 9.65
CA ASN A 17 -16.92 -3.27 8.50
C ASN A 17 -16.29 -1.89 8.74
N ARG A 18 -16.69 -1.17 9.80
CA ARG A 18 -16.22 0.19 10.13
C ARG A 18 -15.28 0.26 11.31
N ARG A 19 -14.99 -0.87 11.97
CA ARG A 19 -14.22 -0.90 13.22
C ARG A 19 -12.85 -0.23 13.11
N LEU A 20 -12.14 -0.45 12.00
CA LEU A 20 -10.85 0.21 11.77
C LEU A 20 -11.01 1.72 11.57
N SER A 21 -11.99 2.14 10.78
CA SER A 21 -12.30 3.56 10.56
C SER A 21 -12.63 4.28 11.86
N ASP A 22 -13.47 3.66 12.70
CA ASP A 22 -13.90 4.22 13.98
C ASP A 22 -12.74 4.27 14.99
N ALA A 23 -11.91 3.23 15.03
CA ALA A 23 -10.72 3.20 15.87
C ALA A 23 -9.70 4.28 15.48
N LEU A 24 -9.50 4.51 14.19
CA LEU A 24 -8.64 5.60 13.72
C LEU A 24 -9.19 6.97 14.09
N ALA A 25 -10.48 7.20 13.88
CA ALA A 25 -11.14 8.46 14.24
C ALA A 25 -11.05 8.75 15.73
N SER A 26 -11.20 7.72 16.57
CA SER A 26 -11.14 7.86 18.04
C SER A 26 -9.73 7.91 18.60
N SER A 27 -8.70 7.57 17.84
CA SER A 27 -7.31 7.52 18.34
C SER A 27 -6.74 8.89 18.71
N GLY A 28 -7.31 9.97 18.20
CA GLY A 28 -6.80 11.34 18.35
C GLY A 28 -5.42 11.58 17.73
N ARG A 29 -4.87 10.58 17.03
CA ARG A 29 -3.57 10.67 16.34
C ARG A 29 -3.76 11.23 14.94
N THR A 30 -2.92 12.18 14.57
CA THR A 30 -2.86 12.73 13.22
C THR A 30 -1.60 12.23 12.53
N HIS A 31 -1.76 11.67 11.35
CA HIS A 31 -0.67 11.24 10.48
C HIS A 31 -0.93 11.80 9.08
N GLU A 32 0.12 12.21 8.40
CA GLU A 32 0.03 12.65 7.02
C GLU A 32 -0.39 11.49 6.10
N PHE A 33 0.18 10.31 6.34
CA PHE A 33 -0.16 9.06 5.66
C PHE A 33 -0.40 7.93 6.65
N VAL A 34 -1.38 7.10 6.36
CA VAL A 34 -1.64 5.84 7.05
C VAL A 34 -1.70 4.73 6.00
N LEU A 35 -0.82 3.74 6.11
CA LEU A 35 -0.76 2.61 5.20
C LEU A 35 -1.36 1.38 5.87
N PHE A 36 -2.29 0.72 5.18
CA PHE A 36 -2.88 -0.55 5.60
C PHE A 36 -2.29 -1.67 4.75
N ASP A 37 -1.49 -2.52 5.36
CA ASP A 37 -1.07 -3.78 4.74
C ASP A 37 -2.18 -4.80 4.95
N CYS A 38 -2.86 -5.17 3.86
CA CYS A 38 -4.03 -6.02 3.89
C CYS A 38 -3.67 -7.45 3.44
N PRO A 39 -4.30 -8.49 4.05
CA PRO A 39 -4.12 -9.86 3.60
C PRO A 39 -4.64 -10.04 2.16
N PRO A 40 -4.15 -11.06 1.42
CA PRO A 40 -4.57 -11.30 0.03
C PRO A 40 -6.02 -11.79 -0.10
N SER A 41 -6.66 -12.15 1.00
CA SER A 41 -8.08 -12.54 1.04
C SER A 41 -8.98 -11.31 1.05
N LEU A 42 -10.14 -11.38 0.37
CA LEU A 42 -11.19 -10.36 0.42
C LEU A 42 -12.12 -10.56 1.62
N GLY A 43 -11.55 -10.86 2.79
CA GLY A 43 -12.28 -11.07 4.05
C GLY A 43 -12.61 -9.76 4.78
N LEU A 44 -13.09 -9.91 6.01
CA LEU A 44 -13.55 -8.80 6.85
C LEU A 44 -12.43 -7.79 7.17
N LEU A 45 -11.19 -8.25 7.33
CA LEU A 45 -10.04 -7.37 7.58
C LEU A 45 -9.75 -6.48 6.37
N THR A 46 -9.74 -7.06 5.17
CA THR A 46 -9.55 -6.29 3.93
C THR A 46 -10.70 -5.30 3.70
N LEU A 47 -11.95 -5.69 3.99
CA LEU A 47 -13.09 -4.77 3.95
C LEU A 47 -12.93 -3.59 4.92
N ASN A 48 -12.46 -3.83 6.14
CA ASN A 48 -12.16 -2.75 7.09
C ASN A 48 -11.09 -1.80 6.55
N GLY A 49 -10.03 -2.33 5.93
CA GLY A 49 -9.01 -1.52 5.26
C GLY A 49 -9.60 -0.65 4.16
N LEU A 50 -10.41 -1.23 3.26
CA LEU A 50 -11.06 -0.50 2.16
C LEU A 50 -12.07 0.56 2.66
N VAL A 51 -12.78 0.28 3.74
CA VAL A 51 -13.73 1.24 4.34
C VAL A 51 -13.01 2.43 4.97
N ALA A 52 -11.84 2.20 5.57
CA ALA A 52 -11.04 3.25 6.21
C ALA A 52 -10.17 4.03 5.23
N ALA A 53 -9.80 3.44 4.09
CA ALA A 53 -8.89 4.03 3.11
C ALA A 53 -9.58 5.07 2.21
N ARG A 54 -8.76 5.93 1.59
CA ARG A 54 -9.15 6.79 0.46
C ARG A 54 -8.63 6.25 -0.86
N GLU A 55 -7.41 5.72 -0.82
CA GLU A 55 -6.67 5.27 -1.99
C GLU A 55 -6.31 3.79 -1.86
N VAL A 56 -6.39 3.07 -2.95
CA VAL A 56 -5.97 1.66 -3.06
C VAL A 56 -4.81 1.58 -4.04
N ILE A 57 -3.73 0.98 -3.61
CA ILE A 57 -2.57 0.62 -4.43
C ILE A 57 -2.55 -0.90 -4.51
N ILE A 58 -2.43 -1.44 -5.71
CA ILE A 58 -2.51 -2.88 -5.96
C ILE A 58 -1.13 -3.39 -6.36
N PRO A 59 -0.35 -3.99 -5.44
CA PRO A 59 0.89 -4.66 -5.82
C PRO A 59 0.56 -5.98 -6.54
N MET A 60 1.17 -6.21 -7.70
CA MET A 60 0.98 -7.46 -8.46
C MET A 60 2.24 -7.84 -9.24
N GLN A 61 2.36 -9.13 -9.54
CA GLN A 61 3.30 -9.61 -10.56
C GLN A 61 2.57 -9.62 -11.91
N ALA A 62 3.29 -9.26 -12.99
CA ALA A 62 2.71 -9.21 -14.33
C ALA A 62 2.59 -10.62 -14.93
N HIS A 63 1.53 -11.34 -14.54
CA HIS A 63 1.14 -12.63 -15.13
C HIS A 63 -0.40 -12.76 -15.18
N PHE A 64 -0.89 -13.61 -16.06
CA PHE A 64 -2.31 -13.74 -16.38
C PHE A 64 -3.24 -13.96 -15.18
N LEU A 65 -2.86 -14.84 -14.24
CA LEU A 65 -3.67 -15.11 -13.05
C LEU A 65 -3.81 -13.89 -12.13
N ALA A 66 -2.80 -13.02 -12.12
CA ALA A 66 -2.87 -11.78 -11.34
C ALA A 66 -3.90 -10.80 -11.90
N LEU A 67 -4.08 -10.75 -13.24
CA LEU A 67 -5.12 -9.93 -13.86
C LEU A 67 -6.52 -10.33 -13.39
N GLN A 68 -6.80 -11.63 -13.28
CA GLN A 68 -8.08 -12.13 -12.77
C GLN A 68 -8.29 -11.73 -11.29
N GLY A 69 -7.22 -11.79 -10.49
CA GLY A 69 -7.25 -11.33 -9.09
C GLY A 69 -7.57 -9.84 -8.97
N VAL A 70 -6.95 -9.01 -9.81
CA VAL A 70 -7.23 -7.56 -9.89
C VAL A 70 -8.69 -7.31 -10.24
N GLY A 71 -9.25 -8.02 -11.21
CA GLY A 71 -10.67 -7.89 -11.58
C GLY A 71 -11.61 -8.08 -10.39
N LYS A 72 -11.43 -9.16 -9.61
CA LYS A 72 -12.22 -9.43 -8.39
C LYS A 72 -12.04 -8.36 -7.32
N LEU A 73 -10.82 -7.85 -7.14
CA LEU A 73 -10.56 -6.76 -6.21
C LEU A 73 -11.27 -5.47 -6.64
N LEU A 74 -11.23 -5.11 -7.93
CA LEU A 74 -11.91 -3.94 -8.46
C LEU A 74 -13.43 -4.02 -8.27
N GLU A 75 -14.04 -5.20 -8.46
CA GLU A 75 -15.47 -5.41 -8.15
C GLU A 75 -15.76 -5.15 -6.67
N THR A 76 -14.92 -5.66 -5.76
CA THR A 76 -15.06 -5.41 -4.33
C THR A 76 -14.89 -3.92 -3.99
N VAL A 77 -13.91 -3.25 -4.57
CA VAL A 77 -13.72 -1.80 -4.41
C VAL A 77 -14.95 -1.03 -4.88
N ARG A 78 -15.56 -1.42 -6.01
CA ARG A 78 -16.78 -0.80 -6.52
C ARG A 78 -17.94 -0.95 -5.54
N LEU A 79 -18.14 -2.15 -4.99
CA LEU A 79 -19.18 -2.40 -4.00
C LEU A 79 -18.98 -1.55 -2.74
N VAL A 80 -17.75 -1.48 -2.21
CA VAL A 80 -17.43 -0.65 -1.05
C VAL A 80 -17.64 0.83 -1.37
N ALA A 81 -17.20 1.29 -2.54
CA ALA A 81 -17.35 2.69 -2.96
C ALA A 81 -18.81 3.10 -3.11
N SER A 82 -19.66 2.21 -3.64
CA SER A 82 -21.08 2.51 -3.84
C SER A 82 -21.94 2.42 -2.58
N SER A 83 -21.51 1.63 -1.57
CA SER A 83 -22.36 1.32 -0.41
C SER A 83 -21.89 1.93 0.92
N ILE A 84 -20.58 2.06 1.14
CA ILE A 84 -20.03 2.40 2.45
C ILE A 84 -19.04 3.59 2.39
N ASN A 85 -18.14 3.63 1.40
CA ASN A 85 -17.07 4.61 1.32
C ASN A 85 -16.99 5.26 -0.07
N ALA A 86 -17.83 6.23 -0.33
CA ALA A 86 -17.90 6.94 -1.62
C ALA A 86 -16.61 7.69 -2.02
N ARG A 87 -15.66 7.82 -1.11
CA ARG A 87 -14.35 8.46 -1.37
C ARG A 87 -13.29 7.49 -1.85
N LEU A 88 -13.55 6.17 -1.76
CA LEU A 88 -12.56 5.15 -2.14
C LEU A 88 -12.25 5.22 -3.62
N ARG A 89 -10.96 5.28 -3.96
CA ARG A 89 -10.45 5.30 -5.34
C ARG A 89 -9.29 4.31 -5.47
N VAL A 90 -9.05 3.86 -6.68
CA VAL A 90 -7.85 3.09 -7.01
C VAL A 90 -6.85 4.03 -7.66
N THR A 91 -5.70 4.20 -7.03
CA THR A 91 -4.58 5.01 -7.51
C THR A 91 -3.87 4.33 -8.66
N GLY A 92 -3.64 3.02 -8.53
CA GLY A 92 -2.98 2.26 -9.58
C GLY A 92 -2.44 0.92 -9.13
N VAL A 93 -1.71 0.31 -10.05
CA VAL A 93 -1.06 -0.99 -9.91
C VAL A 93 0.45 -0.80 -9.85
N VAL A 94 1.10 -1.40 -8.86
CA VAL A 94 2.56 -1.47 -8.72
C VAL A 94 3.02 -2.85 -9.20
N LEU A 95 3.81 -2.87 -10.27
CA LEU A 95 4.41 -4.12 -10.75
C LEU A 95 5.58 -4.52 -9.86
N CYS A 96 5.48 -5.70 -9.26
CA CYS A 96 6.49 -6.30 -8.40
C CYS A 96 7.16 -7.48 -9.09
N VAL A 97 8.40 -7.79 -8.72
CA VAL A 97 9.20 -8.88 -9.30
C VAL A 97 9.23 -8.79 -10.83
N HIS A 98 9.26 -7.54 -11.33
CA HIS A 98 9.11 -7.27 -12.76
C HIS A 98 10.35 -7.68 -13.54
N ASP A 99 10.12 -8.35 -14.67
CA ASP A 99 11.14 -8.73 -15.65
C ASP A 99 10.86 -7.99 -16.98
N THR A 100 11.69 -7.01 -17.29
CA THR A 100 11.54 -6.21 -18.51
C THR A 100 11.92 -6.95 -19.78
N SER A 101 12.61 -8.08 -19.69
CA SER A 101 13.04 -8.88 -20.85
C SER A 101 11.96 -9.84 -21.34
N SER A 102 10.93 -10.12 -20.55
CA SER A 102 9.87 -11.05 -20.88
C SER A 102 8.79 -10.39 -21.74
N THR A 103 8.60 -10.87 -22.96
CA THR A 103 7.53 -10.44 -23.88
C THR A 103 6.15 -10.62 -23.25
N HIS A 104 5.92 -11.77 -22.61
CA HIS A 104 4.66 -12.05 -21.92
C HIS A 104 4.35 -11.02 -20.81
N THR A 105 5.37 -10.63 -20.04
CA THR A 105 5.20 -9.60 -19.03
C THR A 105 4.82 -8.25 -19.65
N GLN A 106 5.41 -7.91 -20.79
CA GLN A 106 5.09 -6.67 -21.52
C GLN A 106 3.65 -6.68 -22.06
N GLU A 107 3.17 -7.80 -22.58
CA GLU A 107 1.79 -7.97 -23.04
C GLU A 107 0.80 -7.77 -21.89
N VAL A 108 1.03 -8.42 -20.75
CA VAL A 108 0.17 -8.27 -19.54
C VAL A 108 0.13 -6.81 -19.06
N VAL A 109 1.26 -6.11 -19.12
CA VAL A 109 1.31 -4.68 -18.77
C VAL A 109 0.51 -3.84 -19.75
N ALA A 110 0.65 -4.08 -21.05
CA ALA A 110 -0.09 -3.37 -22.08
C ALA A 110 -1.60 -3.60 -21.97
N ASP A 111 -2.02 -4.82 -21.68
CA ASP A 111 -3.43 -5.16 -21.46
C ASP A 111 -3.99 -4.39 -20.24
N MET A 112 -3.22 -4.31 -19.16
CA MET A 112 -3.62 -3.56 -17.96
C MET A 112 -3.72 -2.05 -18.22
N GLU A 113 -2.75 -1.47 -18.94
CA GLU A 113 -2.78 -0.07 -19.33
C GLU A 113 -3.97 0.22 -20.24
N GLY A 114 -4.20 -0.64 -21.25
CA GLY A 114 -5.36 -0.54 -22.12
C GLY A 114 -6.70 -0.67 -21.40
N PHE A 115 -6.79 -1.55 -20.39
CA PHE A 115 -7.97 -1.66 -19.54
C PHE A 115 -8.25 -0.35 -18.79
N PHE A 116 -7.26 0.24 -18.12
CA PHE A 116 -7.45 1.49 -17.41
C PHE A 116 -7.79 2.65 -18.35
N ASP A 117 -7.17 2.72 -19.52
CA ASP A 117 -7.46 3.77 -20.49
C ASP A 117 -8.92 3.72 -20.97
N GLN A 118 -9.48 2.54 -21.21
CA GLN A 118 -10.89 2.35 -21.57
C GLN A 118 -11.87 2.76 -20.47
N GLN A 119 -11.43 2.80 -19.20
CA GLN A 119 -12.28 3.13 -18.08
C GLN A 119 -12.24 4.63 -17.69
N ARG A 120 -11.42 5.45 -18.35
CA ARG A 120 -11.23 6.87 -17.98
C ARG A 120 -12.49 7.69 -17.99
N ASP A 121 -13.40 7.43 -18.93
CA ASP A 121 -14.67 8.14 -19.11
C ASP A 121 -15.82 7.50 -18.33
N GLN A 122 -15.57 6.39 -17.63
CA GLN A 122 -16.58 5.69 -16.84
C GLN A 122 -16.63 6.24 -15.40
N ASP A 123 -17.80 6.18 -14.80
CA ASP A 123 -17.96 6.51 -13.36
C ASP A 123 -17.64 5.30 -12.48
N VAL A 124 -16.36 4.99 -12.43
CA VAL A 124 -15.82 3.88 -11.63
C VAL A 124 -14.70 4.36 -10.69
N PRO A 125 -14.49 3.70 -9.53
CA PRO A 125 -13.47 4.11 -8.57
C PRO A 125 -12.04 4.10 -9.13
N TRP A 126 -11.78 3.38 -10.21
CA TRP A 126 -10.46 3.24 -10.86
C TRP A 126 -10.30 4.04 -12.15
N ARG A 127 -11.22 4.98 -12.46
CA ARG A 127 -11.13 5.80 -13.70
C ARG A 127 -9.81 6.55 -13.89
N GLN A 128 -9.09 6.83 -12.80
CA GLN A 128 -7.78 7.50 -12.82
C GLN A 128 -6.62 6.55 -12.53
N ALA A 129 -6.91 5.26 -12.38
CA ALA A 129 -5.88 4.27 -12.12
C ALA A 129 -4.93 4.09 -13.32
N ARG A 130 -3.72 3.70 -13.02
CA ARG A 130 -2.67 3.44 -14.01
C ARG A 130 -1.67 2.43 -13.48
N VAL A 131 -0.83 1.94 -14.37
CA VAL A 131 0.39 1.22 -13.96
C VAL A 131 1.40 2.23 -13.45
N MET A 132 1.76 2.11 -12.17
CA MET A 132 2.67 3.03 -11.49
C MET A 132 4.13 2.72 -11.87
N ARG A 133 4.94 3.75 -11.99
CA ARG A 133 6.34 3.65 -12.40
C ARG A 133 7.27 4.28 -11.35
N PRO A 134 8.52 3.75 -11.20
CA PRO A 134 9.04 2.55 -11.87
C PRO A 134 8.40 1.27 -11.32
N ALA A 135 8.45 0.20 -12.10
CA ALA A 135 8.18 -1.15 -11.61
C ALA A 135 9.30 -1.60 -10.65
N ILE A 136 8.96 -2.43 -9.68
CA ILE A 136 9.95 -3.02 -8.76
C ILE A 136 10.55 -4.25 -9.41
N ARG A 137 11.81 -4.16 -9.82
CA ARG A 137 12.53 -5.24 -10.49
C ARG A 137 12.72 -6.45 -9.58
N ARG A 138 12.83 -7.63 -10.19
CA ARG A 138 13.28 -8.82 -9.46
C ARG A 138 14.64 -8.55 -8.83
N ASN A 139 14.74 -8.71 -7.50
CA ASN A 139 15.96 -8.48 -6.75
C ASN A 139 16.02 -9.42 -5.55
N ILE A 140 17.09 -10.23 -5.48
CA ILE A 140 17.27 -11.22 -4.40
C ILE A 140 17.37 -10.55 -3.02
N LYS A 141 17.90 -9.33 -2.95
CA LYS A 141 18.05 -8.58 -1.70
C LYS A 141 16.70 -8.23 -1.06
N LEU A 142 15.64 -8.08 -1.87
CA LEU A 142 14.27 -7.90 -1.37
C LEU A 142 13.73 -9.18 -0.71
N ALA A 143 14.14 -10.35 -1.18
CA ALA A 143 13.75 -11.62 -0.58
C ALA A 143 14.58 -11.95 0.69
N GLU A 144 15.81 -11.48 0.76
CA GLU A 144 16.72 -11.72 1.88
C GLU A 144 16.43 -10.83 3.09
N CYS A 145 16.18 -9.52 2.87
CA CYS A 145 16.12 -8.53 3.96
C CYS A 145 15.10 -8.85 5.08
N PRO A 146 13.93 -9.46 4.83
CA PRO A 146 13.01 -9.84 5.90
C PRO A 146 13.60 -10.86 6.88
N SER A 147 14.44 -11.79 6.38
CA SER A 147 15.09 -12.79 7.22
C SER A 147 16.07 -12.18 8.23
N PHE A 148 16.49 -10.95 7.99
CA PHE A 148 17.36 -10.19 8.89
C PHE A 148 16.58 -9.14 9.71
N GLY A 149 15.25 -9.12 9.63
CA GLY A 149 14.42 -8.11 10.31
C GLY A 149 14.72 -6.67 9.85
N LYS A 150 15.22 -6.50 8.62
CA LYS A 150 15.63 -5.19 8.07
C LYS A 150 14.79 -4.80 6.88
N THR A 151 14.64 -3.50 6.67
CA THR A 151 14.13 -2.96 5.42
C THR A 151 15.21 -3.11 4.32
N ILE A 152 14.79 -3.06 3.06
CA ILE A 152 15.75 -3.04 1.94
C ILE A 152 16.69 -1.84 2.01
N PHE A 153 16.23 -0.73 2.57
CA PHE A 153 17.01 0.50 2.71
C PHE A 153 18.13 0.37 3.75
N ASP A 154 17.91 -0.44 4.79
CA ASP A 154 18.92 -0.71 5.83
C ASP A 154 19.80 -1.90 5.45
N TYR A 155 19.25 -2.86 4.71
CA TYR A 155 19.97 -4.09 4.34
C TYR A 155 20.86 -3.91 3.13
N ALA A 156 20.35 -3.28 2.08
CA ALA A 156 21.08 -3.09 0.81
C ALA A 156 20.61 -1.79 0.12
N PRO A 157 21.00 -0.59 0.64
CA PRO A 157 20.46 0.71 0.20
C PRO A 157 20.70 1.03 -1.27
N ASN A 158 21.75 0.44 -1.88
CA ASN A 158 22.13 0.63 -3.27
C ASN A 158 21.64 -0.50 -4.19
N ALA A 159 20.92 -1.49 -3.66
CA ALA A 159 20.36 -2.55 -4.47
C ALA A 159 19.29 -1.99 -5.45
N PRO A 160 19.15 -2.57 -6.65
CA PRO A 160 18.15 -2.12 -7.62
C PRO A 160 16.74 -2.01 -7.04
N GLY A 161 16.34 -2.96 -6.17
CA GLY A 161 15.02 -2.90 -5.51
C GLY A 161 14.86 -1.72 -4.57
N ALA A 162 15.92 -1.32 -3.83
CA ALA A 162 15.89 -0.13 -2.98
C ALA A 162 15.75 1.15 -3.81
N VAL A 163 16.46 1.22 -4.93
CA VAL A 163 16.39 2.35 -5.86
C VAL A 163 14.97 2.47 -6.45
N ASP A 164 14.39 1.34 -6.89
CA ASP A 164 13.06 1.31 -7.49
C ASP A 164 11.99 1.75 -6.48
N TYR A 165 12.02 1.22 -5.25
CA TYR A 165 11.06 1.62 -4.21
C TYR A 165 11.19 3.10 -3.84
N ARG A 166 12.40 3.64 -3.75
CA ARG A 166 12.61 5.07 -3.47
C ARG A 166 12.03 5.93 -4.58
N ALA A 167 12.34 5.60 -5.83
CA ALA A 167 11.85 6.35 -6.99
C ALA A 167 10.30 6.24 -7.12
N LEU A 168 9.72 5.08 -6.82
CA LEU A 168 8.26 4.91 -6.78
C LEU A 168 7.62 5.80 -5.71
N ALA A 169 8.17 5.79 -4.49
CA ALA A 169 7.68 6.63 -3.40
C ALA A 169 7.77 8.12 -3.73
N ASP A 170 8.91 8.56 -4.28
CA ASP A 170 9.10 9.96 -4.71
C ASP A 170 8.09 10.37 -5.80
N ASN A 171 7.76 9.48 -6.72
CA ASN A 171 6.74 9.74 -7.74
C ASN A 171 5.35 9.86 -7.11
N MET A 172 5.01 8.96 -6.20
CA MET A 172 3.72 8.99 -5.49
C MET A 172 3.55 10.28 -4.69
N LEU A 173 4.58 10.71 -3.97
CA LEU A 173 4.55 11.96 -3.20
C LEU A 173 4.37 13.18 -4.09
N ARG A 174 5.11 13.26 -5.21
CA ARG A 174 4.96 14.38 -6.17
C ARG A 174 3.55 14.47 -6.76
N GLU A 175 2.94 13.34 -7.06
CA GLU A 175 1.57 13.28 -7.58
C GLU A 175 0.54 13.68 -6.54
N TRP A 176 0.77 13.26 -5.30
CA TRP A 176 -0.05 13.66 -4.16
C TRP A 176 0.00 15.17 -3.93
N ASP A 177 1.20 15.75 -3.89
CA ASP A 177 1.39 17.21 -3.79
C ASP A 177 0.68 17.96 -4.93
N ALA A 178 0.82 17.48 -6.16
CA ALA A 178 0.15 18.08 -7.32
C ALA A 178 -1.38 17.95 -7.25
N MET A 179 -1.90 16.89 -6.66
CA MET A 179 -3.33 16.71 -6.42
C MET A 179 -3.84 17.69 -5.36
N LEU A 180 -3.13 17.86 -4.24
CA LEU A 180 -3.49 18.78 -3.17
C LEU A 180 -3.51 20.22 -3.68
N VAL A 181 -2.52 20.63 -4.49
CA VAL A 181 -2.47 21.96 -5.12
C VAL A 181 -3.70 22.19 -6.01
N ARG A 182 -4.11 21.19 -6.82
CA ARG A 182 -5.30 21.29 -7.67
C ARG A 182 -6.58 21.43 -6.88
N ILE A 183 -6.72 20.66 -5.78
CA ILE A 183 -7.90 20.74 -4.90
C ILE A 183 -7.95 22.10 -4.20
N GLY A 184 -6.83 22.60 -3.69
CA GLY A 184 -6.73 23.91 -3.06
C GLY A 184 -7.07 25.05 -4.02
N ALA A 185 -6.58 24.99 -5.26
CA ALA A 185 -6.89 25.97 -6.30
C ALA A 185 -8.38 25.95 -6.71
N ALA A 186 -8.98 24.77 -6.77
CA ALA A 186 -10.40 24.62 -7.09
C ALA A 186 -11.34 25.09 -5.96
N SER A 187 -10.86 25.04 -4.71
CA SER A 187 -11.65 25.41 -3.51
C SER A 187 -11.57 26.90 -3.17
N GLY A 188 -10.75 27.69 -3.88
CA GLY A 188 -10.52 29.11 -3.59
C GLY A 188 -9.88 29.40 -2.22
N ALA A 189 -9.56 28.36 -1.46
CA ALA A 189 -8.81 28.43 -0.23
C ALA A 189 -7.32 28.34 -0.57
N GLY A 190 -6.59 29.43 -0.39
CA GLY A 190 -5.13 29.37 -0.39
C GLY A 190 -4.65 28.32 0.62
N PRO A 191 -3.43 27.78 0.46
CA PRO A 191 -2.91 26.79 1.39
C PRO A 191 -3.04 27.30 2.81
N ALA A 192 -3.71 26.54 3.68
CA ALA A 192 -3.84 26.89 5.08
C ALA A 192 -2.43 27.02 5.66
N GLU A 193 -2.15 28.21 6.23
CA GLU A 193 -0.90 28.50 6.93
C GLU A 193 -0.77 27.57 8.14
N GLY A 194 -0.16 26.40 7.95
CA GLY A 194 -0.03 25.36 9.00
C GLY A 194 0.42 24.01 8.46
N GLU A 195 0.21 23.71 7.21
CA GLU A 195 0.72 22.47 6.58
C GLU A 195 2.15 22.65 6.08
N ARG A 196 3.07 22.89 7.00
CA ARG A 196 4.49 22.78 6.69
C ARG A 196 4.81 21.32 6.46
N ARG A 197 5.38 21.04 5.29
CA ARG A 197 6.06 19.78 4.98
C ARG A 197 6.93 19.40 6.18
N PRO A 198 6.72 18.26 6.84
CA PRO A 198 7.70 17.79 7.80
C PRO A 198 8.99 17.54 7.04
N GLU A 199 10.06 18.20 7.46
CA GLU A 199 11.41 17.84 7.06
C GLU A 199 11.55 16.34 7.30
N ILE A 200 12.00 15.60 6.28
CA ILE A 200 12.29 14.16 6.41
C ILE A 200 13.48 14.06 7.37
N VAL A 201 13.19 14.11 8.65
CA VAL A 201 14.17 13.76 9.67
C VAL A 201 14.24 12.25 9.70
N THR A 202 15.20 11.71 8.97
CA THR A 202 15.63 10.30 9.07
C THR A 202 16.28 10.08 10.45
N ARG A 203 15.49 10.15 11.52
CA ARG A 203 15.86 9.60 12.81
C ARG A 203 15.21 8.23 12.93
N VAL A 204 15.87 7.25 12.41
CA VAL A 204 15.65 5.85 12.81
C VAL A 204 16.19 5.73 14.23
N SER A 205 15.32 5.87 15.22
CA SER A 205 15.63 5.41 16.57
C SER A 205 15.63 3.89 16.52
N THR A 206 16.81 3.32 16.47
CA THR A 206 17.02 1.88 16.66
C THR A 206 16.46 1.51 18.02
N PRO A 207 15.46 0.62 18.16
CA PRO A 207 15.10 0.07 19.46
C PRO A 207 16.31 -0.73 19.95
N THR A 208 16.89 -0.31 21.08
CA THR A 208 17.90 -1.09 21.77
C THR A 208 17.19 -2.35 22.28
N LEU A 209 17.48 -3.47 21.63
CA LEU A 209 17.11 -4.79 22.16
C LEU A 209 17.79 -4.94 23.52
N PRO A 210 17.09 -5.44 24.56
CA PRO A 210 17.73 -5.76 25.83
C PRO A 210 18.82 -6.82 25.55
N SER A 211 20.00 -6.57 26.09
CA SER A 211 21.15 -7.49 26.00
C SER A 211 20.75 -8.86 26.53
N GLU A 212 20.70 -9.85 25.64
CA GLU A 212 20.60 -11.25 26.04
C GLU A 212 21.82 -11.60 26.89
N THR A 213 21.56 -11.92 28.14
CA THR A 213 22.53 -12.53 29.04
C THR A 213 22.95 -13.90 28.45
N PRO A 214 24.24 -14.17 28.27
CA PRO A 214 24.65 -15.47 27.75
C PRO A 214 24.25 -16.58 28.75
N PRO A 215 23.87 -17.77 28.26
CA PRO A 215 23.54 -18.89 29.13
C PRO A 215 24.78 -19.35 29.93
N PRO A 216 24.62 -19.83 31.17
CA PRO A 216 25.72 -20.26 32.01
C PRO A 216 26.42 -21.47 31.36
N ALA A 217 27.73 -21.36 31.28
CA ALA A 217 28.60 -22.46 30.85
C ALA A 217 28.58 -23.60 31.89
N GLY A 218 28.37 -24.79 31.43
CA GLY A 218 28.74 -26.00 32.16
C GLY A 218 27.56 -26.90 32.51
N VAL A 219 27.39 -28.02 31.76
CA VAL A 219 27.43 -29.37 32.35
C VAL A 219 27.89 -30.30 31.21
N SER A 220 29.07 -30.87 31.37
CA SER A 220 29.51 -32.08 30.68
C SER A 220 28.77 -33.29 31.26
N VAL A 221 28.19 -34.12 30.40
CA VAL A 221 28.17 -35.61 30.53
C VAL A 221 28.12 -36.19 29.12
#